data_42a4f80c79d5b8e44e3394390669f7fb
#
_entry.id   42a4f80c79d5b8e44e3394390669f7fb
#
_cell.length_a   1.000
_cell.length_b   1.000
_cell.length_c   1.000
_cell.angle_alpha   90.00
_cell.angle_beta   90.00
_cell.angle_gamma   90.00
#
_symmetry.space_group_name_H-M   'P 1'
#
loop_
_entity.id
_entity.type
_entity.pdbx_description
1 polymer ?
#
loop_
_entity_poly.entity_id
_entity_poly.type
_entity_poly.pdbx_seq_one_letter_code
_entity_poly.pdbx_strand_id
1 'polypeptide(L)'
;MPPALVRPSTDAETERLDALPRMSHAARRRTVPDTAAEPGRYLVAEDSGERRLLRLGPGATRIGRGFGADLRLDDPAVSRRHAIIVSDDRGAVILDDRSANGTLVNGRCVARAELADGDVIVIGRVALTYRDVT
;
A
#
# COMPACT_ATOMS: atom_id res chain seq x y z
N MET A 1 -4.65 18.51 -6.93
CA MET A 1 -5.16 18.07 -6.59
C MET A 1 -5.58 18.02 -6.44
N PRO A 2 -4.93 18.06 -6.68
CA PRO A 2 -5.42 17.85 -6.26
C PRO A 2 -5.90 17.82 -6.02
N PRO A 3 -5.65 17.81 -6.02
CA PRO A 3 -6.22 17.59 -5.48
C PRO A 3 -6.74 17.48 -5.04
N ALA A 4 -6.52 17.44 -5.03
CA ALA A 4 -7.10 17.06 -4.51
C ALA A 4 -7.44 17.00 -3.98
N LEU A 5 -7.10 17.01 -3.76
CA LEU A 5 -7.45 16.74 -3.17
C LEU A 5 -7.95 16.87 -2.56
N VAL A 6 -7.76 17.02 -2.36
CA VAL A 6 -8.32 16.86 -1.70
C VAL A 6 -8.84 16.96 -1.13
N ARG A 7 -8.80 16.98 -0.84
CA ARG A 7 -9.32 16.72 -0.24
C ARG A 7 -9.72 16.58 0.41
N PRO A 8 -9.57 16.33 0.58
CA PRO A 8 -9.97 15.89 1.15
C PRO A 8 -10.26 15.58 1.62
N SER A 9 -10.25 15.18 1.60
CA SER A 9 -10.59 14.65 2.00
C SER A 9 -10.76 14.45 2.67
N THR A 10 -10.34 14.60 2.73
CA THR A 10 -10.44 14.54 3.89
C THR A 10 -11.04 13.52 4.82
N ASP A 11 -12.05 13.07 4.78
CA ASP A 11 -12.70 12.05 5.48
C ASP A 11 -11.94 10.74 5.43
N ALA A 12 -11.23 10.51 4.38
CA ALA A 12 -10.44 9.31 4.24
C ALA A 12 -9.36 9.21 5.30
N GLU A 13 -8.92 10.31 5.80
CA GLU A 13 -7.85 10.30 6.78
C GLU A 13 -8.28 9.73 8.11
N THR A 14 -9.49 10.00 8.49
CA THR A 14 -10.01 9.47 9.72
C THR A 14 -10.08 7.96 9.68
N GLU A 15 -10.45 7.45 8.55
CA GLU A 15 -10.58 6.03 8.41
C GLU A 15 -9.27 5.31 8.47
N ARG A 16 -8.22 5.94 8.01
CA ARG A 16 -6.92 5.33 8.08
C ARG A 16 -6.48 5.08 9.50
N LEU A 17 -6.84 6.00 10.38
CA LEU A 17 -6.47 5.82 11.76
C LEU A 17 -7.16 4.63 12.37
N ASP A 18 -8.37 4.39 11.98
CA ASP A 18 -9.10 3.26 12.49
C ASP A 18 -8.49 1.95 12.08
N ALA A 19 -7.92 1.92 10.90
CA ALA A 19 -7.35 0.68 10.41
C ALA A 19 -6.06 0.31 11.11
N LEU A 20 -5.28 1.28 11.51
CA LEU A 20 -3.96 1.01 12.07
C LEU A 20 -3.96 0.12 13.31
N PRO A 21 -4.81 0.35 14.28
CA PRO A 21 -4.77 -0.51 15.46
C PRO A 21 -5.07 -1.96 15.14
N ARG A 22 -5.99 -2.19 14.25
CA ARG A 22 -6.30 -3.56 13.89
C ARG A 22 -5.14 -4.21 13.18
N MET A 23 -4.45 -3.45 12.36
CA MET A 23 -3.30 -3.97 11.66
C MET A 23 -2.22 -4.40 12.62
N SER A 24 -1.97 -3.61 13.63
CA SER A 24 -0.95 -3.96 14.59
C SER A 24 -1.27 -5.26 15.27
N HIS A 25 -2.52 -5.44 15.62
CA HIS A 25 -2.94 -6.63 16.27
C HIS A 25 -2.77 -7.85 15.37
N ALA A 26 -3.18 -7.73 14.15
CA ALA A 26 -3.05 -8.83 13.20
C ALA A 26 -1.59 -9.11 12.90
N ALA A 27 -0.80 -8.08 12.84
CA ALA A 27 0.61 -8.22 12.52
C ALA A 27 1.33 -9.07 13.53
N ARG A 28 0.99 -8.94 14.78
CA ARG A 28 1.67 -9.72 15.79
C ARG A 28 1.51 -11.19 15.59
N ARG A 29 0.37 -11.62 15.11
CA ARG A 29 0.16 -13.04 14.93
C ARG A 29 0.83 -13.59 13.70
N ARG A 30 1.11 -12.71 12.77
CA ARG A 30 1.64 -13.15 11.51
C ARG A 30 2.96 -12.54 11.19
N THR A 31 3.71 -12.23 12.16
CA THR A 31 4.91 -11.48 11.98
C THR A 31 5.98 -12.16 11.25
N VAL A 32 5.87 -13.39 11.16
CA VAL A 32 6.90 -14.16 10.60
C VAL A 32 7.55 -13.66 9.37
N PRO A 33 6.82 -13.31 8.37
CA PRO A 33 7.43 -13.10 7.07
C PRO A 33 8.49 -12.05 7.06
N ASP A 34 8.30 -10.99 7.79
CA ASP A 34 9.25 -9.95 7.67
C ASP A 34 10.49 -10.24 8.41
N THR A 35 10.46 -11.10 9.38
CA THR A 35 11.65 -11.33 10.14
C THR A 35 12.56 -12.32 9.51
N ALA A 36 11.99 -13.28 8.83
CA ALA A 36 12.81 -14.33 8.30
C ALA A 36 12.95 -14.23 6.82
N ALA A 37 12.53 -13.18 6.27
CA ALA A 37 12.39 -13.11 4.85
C ALA A 37 13.71 -13.22 4.15
N GLU A 38 13.69 -13.89 3.05
CA GLU A 38 14.77 -13.88 2.11
C GLU A 38 14.96 -12.48 1.59
N PRO A 39 16.14 -12.16 1.14
CA PRO A 39 16.35 -10.86 0.50
C PRO A 39 15.33 -10.64 -0.61
N GLY A 40 14.81 -9.45 -0.67
CA GLY A 40 13.82 -9.12 -1.68
C GLY A 40 12.98 -7.95 -1.23
N ARG A 41 12.03 -7.61 -2.07
CA ARG A 41 11.12 -6.51 -1.79
C ARG A 41 9.72 -7.06 -1.63
N TYR A 42 9.02 -6.50 -0.65
CA TYR A 42 7.73 -7.06 -0.25
C TYR A 42 6.76 -5.94 0.08
N LEU A 43 5.48 -6.24 -0.11
CA LEU A 43 4.40 -5.45 0.46
C LEU A 43 3.72 -6.28 1.53
N VAL A 44 3.52 -5.67 2.67
CA VAL A 44 2.76 -6.30 3.74
C VAL A 44 1.45 -5.56 3.83
N ALA A 45 0.37 -6.20 3.43
CA ALA A 45 -0.95 -5.59 3.43
C ALA A 45 -1.69 -6.03 4.66
N GLU A 46 -2.28 -5.06 5.36
CA GLU A 46 -3.08 -5.36 6.54
C GLU A 46 -4.48 -4.86 6.29
N ASP A 47 -5.40 -5.77 6.13
CA ASP A 47 -6.72 -5.48 5.68
C ASP A 47 -7.71 -6.27 6.53
N SER A 48 -8.60 -5.58 7.21
CA SER A 48 -9.66 -6.22 7.99
C SER A 48 -9.12 -7.21 9.01
N GLY A 49 -8.02 -6.86 9.62
CA GLY A 49 -7.42 -7.72 10.64
C GLY A 49 -6.59 -8.84 10.10
N GLU A 50 -6.47 -8.95 8.79
CA GLU A 50 -5.66 -9.97 8.17
C GLU A 50 -4.42 -9.36 7.55
N ARG A 51 -3.38 -10.15 7.52
CA ARG A 51 -2.11 -9.70 6.99
C ARG A 51 -1.74 -10.57 5.81
N ARG A 52 -1.39 -9.92 4.70
CA ARG A 52 -0.98 -10.60 3.49
C ARG A 52 0.40 -10.12 3.10
N LEU A 53 1.22 -11.04 2.66
CA LEU A 53 2.56 -10.72 2.19
C LEU A 53 2.62 -10.94 0.70
N LEU A 54 3.09 -9.94 -0.02
CA LEU A 54 3.26 -10.06 -1.46
C LEU A 54 4.70 -9.74 -1.80
N ARG A 55 5.39 -10.65 -2.44
CA ARG A 55 6.74 -10.40 -2.90
C ARG A 55 6.68 -9.65 -4.21
N LEU A 56 7.45 -8.57 -4.31
CA LEU A 56 7.53 -7.77 -5.52
C LEU A 56 8.63 -8.34 -6.40
N GLY A 57 8.24 -8.77 -7.58
CA GLY A 57 9.22 -9.16 -8.57
C GLY A 57 9.62 -7.96 -9.40
N PRO A 58 10.49 -8.15 -10.38
CA PRO A 58 10.82 -7.07 -11.30
C PRO A 58 9.60 -6.73 -12.13
N GLY A 59 9.46 -5.45 -12.43
CA GLY A 59 8.36 -4.99 -13.25
C GLY A 59 7.26 -4.35 -12.44
N ALA A 60 6.07 -4.36 -12.98
CA ALA A 60 4.95 -3.62 -12.42
C ALA A 60 4.02 -4.51 -11.62
N THR A 61 3.60 -4.02 -10.46
CA THR A 61 2.59 -4.66 -9.63
C THR A 61 1.42 -3.71 -9.53
N ARG A 62 0.26 -4.14 -9.95
CA ARG A 62 -0.94 -3.32 -9.93
C ARG A 62 -1.72 -3.56 -8.66
N ILE A 63 -2.19 -2.47 -8.07
CA ILE A 63 -2.92 -2.50 -6.82
C ILE A 63 -4.27 -1.84 -7.05
N GLY A 64 -5.33 -2.49 -6.63
CA GLY A 64 -6.64 -1.92 -6.77
C GLY A 64 -7.73 -2.89 -6.39
N ARG A 65 -8.97 -2.46 -6.57
CA ARG A 65 -10.12 -3.26 -6.23
C ARG A 65 -10.55 -4.17 -7.38
N GLY A 66 -10.06 -3.90 -8.56
CA GLY A 66 -10.47 -4.63 -9.75
C GLY A 66 -9.84 -6.01 -9.83
N PHE A 67 -10.44 -6.86 -10.64
CA PHE A 67 -9.94 -8.22 -10.78
C PHE A 67 -8.63 -8.30 -11.54
N GLY A 68 -8.27 -7.24 -12.24
CA GLY A 68 -6.98 -7.22 -12.93
C GLY A 68 -5.82 -6.83 -12.06
N ALA A 69 -6.05 -6.51 -10.79
CA ALA A 69 -4.99 -6.11 -9.90
C ALA A 69 -4.19 -7.33 -9.43
N ASP A 70 -2.89 -7.15 -9.31
CA ASP A 70 -2.03 -8.19 -8.76
C ASP A 70 -2.22 -8.29 -7.26
N LEU A 71 -2.43 -7.15 -6.62
CA LEU A 71 -2.82 -7.11 -5.23
C LEU A 71 -4.19 -6.49 -5.18
N ARG A 72 -5.17 -7.30 -4.92
CA ARG A 72 -6.55 -6.84 -4.90
C ARG A 72 -6.94 -6.47 -3.49
N LEU A 73 -7.43 -5.25 -3.33
CA LEU A 73 -7.88 -4.74 -2.04
C LEU A 73 -9.39 -4.55 -2.12
N ASP A 74 -10.11 -5.28 -1.30
CA ASP A 74 -11.55 -5.30 -1.36
C ASP A 74 -12.11 -4.27 -0.40
N ASP A 75 -12.00 -3.02 -0.77
CA ASP A 75 -12.42 -1.89 0.04
C ASP A 75 -13.08 -0.88 -0.90
N PRO A 76 -14.29 -0.44 -0.60
CA PRO A 76 -14.98 0.51 -1.47
C PRO A 76 -14.21 1.80 -1.71
N ALA A 77 -13.35 2.19 -0.80
CA ALA A 77 -12.56 3.40 -0.96
C ALA A 77 -11.37 3.21 -1.90
N VAL A 78 -11.14 2.01 -2.35
CA VAL A 78 -10.04 1.70 -3.28
C VAL A 78 -10.59 1.70 -4.70
N SER A 79 -9.93 2.44 -5.57
CA SER A 79 -10.32 2.46 -6.98
C SER A 79 -9.98 1.11 -7.64
N ARG A 80 -10.67 0.78 -8.70
CA ARG A 80 -10.39 -0.47 -9.40
C ARG A 80 -8.93 -0.55 -9.82
N ARG A 81 -8.42 0.54 -10.36
CA ARG A 81 -7.01 0.70 -10.67
C ARG A 81 -6.54 1.85 -9.82
N HIS A 82 -5.82 1.56 -8.77
CA HIS A 82 -5.50 2.59 -7.79
C HIS A 82 -4.05 3.03 -7.85
N ALA A 83 -3.14 2.09 -7.88
CA ALA A 83 -1.73 2.41 -7.88
C ALA A 83 -0.94 1.31 -8.55
N ILE A 84 0.28 1.64 -8.94
CA ILE A 84 1.19 0.68 -9.57
C ILE A 84 2.54 0.85 -8.90
N ILE A 85 3.16 -0.25 -8.52
CA ILE A 85 4.52 -0.23 -8.04
C ILE A 85 5.42 -0.83 -9.11
N VAL A 86 6.44 -0.08 -9.49
CA VAL A 86 7.41 -0.54 -10.47
C VAL A 86 8.71 -0.79 -9.73
N SER A 87 9.21 -2.00 -9.85
CA SER A 87 10.41 -2.42 -9.13
C SER A 87 11.48 -2.87 -10.12
N ASP A 88 12.71 -2.45 -9.85
CA ASP A 88 13.85 -2.86 -10.68
C ASP A 88 15.07 -3.02 -9.76
N ASP A 89 16.26 -3.11 -10.34
CA ASP A 89 17.48 -3.33 -9.57
C ASP A 89 17.75 -2.24 -8.57
N ARG A 90 17.28 -1.05 -8.85
CA ARG A 90 17.61 0.11 -8.02
C ARG A 90 16.64 0.32 -6.88
N GLY A 91 15.43 -0.19 -7.01
CA GLY A 91 14.44 0.01 -5.97
C GLY A 91 13.05 -0.08 -6.53
N ALA A 92 12.12 0.55 -5.84
CA ALA A 92 10.73 0.53 -6.22
C ALA A 92 10.15 1.93 -6.18
N VAL A 93 9.23 2.19 -7.09
CA VAL A 93 8.55 3.48 -7.20
C VAL A 93 7.06 3.19 -7.24
N ILE A 94 6.28 3.96 -6.50
CA ILE A 94 4.83 3.85 -6.56
C ILE A 94 4.27 5.00 -7.38
N LEU A 95 3.28 4.68 -8.19
CA LEU A 95 2.60 5.64 -9.04
C LEU A 95 1.11 5.56 -8.75
N ASP A 96 0.47 6.70 -8.55
CA ASP A 96 -0.97 6.74 -8.44
C ASP A 96 -1.57 6.57 -9.84
N ASP A 97 -2.55 5.70 -9.97
CA ASP A 97 -3.14 5.40 -11.27
C ASP A 97 -4.50 6.06 -11.39
N ARG A 98 -4.53 7.38 -11.16
CA ARG A 98 -5.75 8.20 -11.26
C ARG A 98 -6.81 7.73 -10.29
N SER A 99 -6.39 7.44 -9.07
CA SER A 99 -7.34 6.95 -8.08
C SER A 99 -8.31 8.05 -7.67
N ALA A 100 -9.48 7.64 -7.21
CA ALA A 100 -10.48 8.59 -6.76
C ALA A 100 -10.09 9.26 -5.46
N ASN A 101 -9.46 8.51 -4.57
CA ASN A 101 -9.18 9.00 -3.22
C ASN A 101 -7.71 9.27 -2.95
N GLY A 102 -6.85 8.98 -3.91
CA GLY A 102 -5.43 9.28 -3.75
C GLY A 102 -4.63 8.14 -3.15
N THR A 103 -3.34 8.24 -3.30
CA THR A 103 -2.37 7.30 -2.76
C THR A 103 -1.49 8.07 -1.79
N LEU A 104 -1.37 7.58 -0.56
CA LEU A 104 -0.58 8.27 0.46
C LEU A 104 0.65 7.45 0.78
N VAL A 105 1.78 8.15 0.90
CA VAL A 105 3.02 7.52 1.34
C VAL A 105 3.49 8.29 2.56
N ASN A 106 3.54 7.61 3.68
CA ASN A 106 3.89 8.21 4.97
C ASN A 106 3.06 9.46 5.25
N GLY A 107 1.77 9.38 4.94
CA GLY A 107 0.84 10.46 5.21
C GLY A 107 0.77 11.54 4.17
N ARG A 108 1.53 11.43 3.08
CA ARG A 108 1.54 12.45 2.04
C ARG A 108 0.92 11.90 0.77
N CYS A 109 0.02 12.67 0.19
CA CYS A 109 -0.61 12.28 -1.06
C CYS A 109 0.38 12.50 -2.20
N VAL A 110 0.63 11.45 -2.96
CA VAL A 110 1.65 11.50 -3.99
C VAL A 110 1.09 11.01 -5.32
N ALA A 111 1.62 11.59 -6.40
CA ALA A 111 1.39 11.04 -7.73
C ALA A 111 2.46 10.00 -8.05
N ARG A 112 3.64 10.20 -7.48
CA ARG A 112 4.78 9.33 -7.68
C ARG A 112 5.69 9.46 -6.47
N ALA A 113 6.23 8.35 -6.01
CA ALA A 113 7.20 8.39 -4.91
C ALA A 113 8.13 7.20 -4.99
N GLU A 114 9.39 7.43 -4.68
CA GLU A 114 10.33 6.35 -4.51
C GLU A 114 10.12 5.76 -3.13
N LEU A 115 10.17 4.45 -3.04
CA LEU A 115 9.87 3.76 -1.79
C LEU A 115 11.17 3.35 -1.09
N ALA A 116 11.16 3.50 0.22
CA ALA A 116 12.25 3.05 1.07
C ALA A 116 11.71 2.05 2.07
N ASP A 117 12.58 1.20 2.56
CA ASP A 117 12.19 0.17 3.52
C ASP A 117 11.44 0.80 4.69
N GLY A 118 10.29 0.25 5.00
CA GLY A 118 9.46 0.73 6.09
C GLY A 118 8.44 1.77 5.71
N ASP A 119 8.43 2.24 4.47
CA ASP A 119 7.43 3.22 4.06
C ASP A 119 6.04 2.63 4.17
N VAL A 120 5.10 3.45 4.64
CA VAL A 120 3.71 3.04 4.80
C VAL A 120 2.89 3.71 3.71
N ILE A 121 2.22 2.88 2.93
CA ILE A 121 1.37 3.33 1.83
C ILE A 121 -0.06 3.11 2.25
N VAL A 122 -0.90 4.14 2.12
CA VAL A 122 -2.31 4.00 2.43
C VAL A 122 -3.12 4.15 1.16
N ILE A 123 -3.91 3.16 0.88
CA ILE A 123 -4.78 3.11 -0.28
C ILE A 123 -6.18 2.79 0.22
N GLY A 124 -7.08 3.74 0.08
CA GLY A 124 -8.38 3.61 0.69
C GLY A 124 -8.23 3.54 2.20
N ARG A 125 -8.70 2.47 2.80
CA ARG A 125 -8.53 2.24 4.24
C ARG A 125 -7.46 1.21 4.54
N VAL A 126 -6.74 0.79 3.53
CA VAL A 126 -5.78 -0.29 3.69
C VAL A 126 -4.39 0.28 3.77
N ALA A 127 -3.63 -0.18 4.74
CA ALA A 127 -2.24 0.22 4.89
C ALA A 127 -1.34 -0.89 4.38
N LEU A 128 -0.37 -0.50 3.60
CA LEU A 128 0.63 -1.41 3.06
C LEU A 128 1.98 -0.94 3.56
N THR A 129 2.79 -1.86 4.03
CA THR A 129 4.14 -1.51 4.41
C THR A 129 5.10 -2.07 3.36
N TYR A 130 5.95 -1.21 2.86
CA TYR A 130 6.95 -1.62 1.90
C TYR A 130 8.19 -2.08 2.64
N ARG A 131 8.69 -3.26 2.30
CA ARG A 131 9.89 -3.79 2.91
C ARG A 131 10.93 -4.09 1.84
N ASP A 132 12.13 -3.68 2.11
CA ASP A 132 13.26 -3.98 1.24
C ASP A 132 14.29 -4.68 2.11
N VAL A 133 14.35 -5.99 1.99
CA VAL A 133 15.18 -6.83 2.83
C VAL A 133 16.44 -7.20 2.06
N THR A 134 17.59 -6.88 2.62
CA THR A 134 18.86 -7.16 1.93
C THR A 134 19.70 -8.23 2.62
#